data_acdfcff5a66e1e2633e89364482b7d2b
#
_entry.id   acdfcff5a66e1e2633e89364482b7d2b
#
_cell.length_a   1.000
_cell.length_b   1.000
_cell.length_c   1.000
_cell.angle_alpha   90.00
_cell.angle_beta   90.00
_cell.angle_gamma   90.00
#
_symmetry.space_group_name_H-M   'P 1'
#
loop_
_entity.id
_entity.type
_entity.pdbx_description
1 polymer ?
#
loop_
_entity_poly.entity_id
_entity_poly.type
_entity_poly.pdbx_seq_one_letter_code
_entity_poly.pdbx_strand_id
1 'polypeptide(L)'
;MDTEAMRSFVRAAELGQLQHAADELGVTQQAVSKRIAALERELEVRLFTRTARGVELTLDGQAFLPHARSVVAGVDRAVTAVKPGSRALRIDVLGLRSAQAVVLHDYWRSHPETNLDVVTLRVNDPHLAAAAVQAGDIDASFRAVTDPATLPRDVRMIHAFDSPLELLVGPRHPLASARTLTPPRLRKLRIWVPGIVPRSEWAEFYDQLATAFDLRIDATGPNFGNEVLLDALADSADVATLVGSRDRYLWPTNYDLRRIPIVNPTLAYPLSLMLPRTNPHPGLQAIINHFASLTPLPETAWLPSWATTPRRSAAPREPASK
;
A
#
# COMPACT_ATOMS: atom_id res chain seq x y z
N MET A 1 -24.13 6.66 -20.49
CA MET A 1 -24.02 7.06 -19.06
C MET A 1 -23.38 8.44 -18.96
N ASP A 2 -24.05 9.39 -18.30
CA ASP A 2 -23.56 10.77 -18.12
C ASP A 2 -22.70 10.87 -16.85
N THR A 3 -21.53 11.50 -16.97
CA THR A 3 -20.59 11.67 -15.85
C THR A 3 -21.17 12.53 -14.74
N GLU A 4 -21.96 13.55 -15.10
CA GLU A 4 -22.62 14.43 -14.11
C GLU A 4 -23.72 13.67 -13.34
N ALA A 5 -24.35 12.69 -13.97
CA ALA A 5 -25.30 11.82 -13.27
C ALA A 5 -24.58 10.90 -12.28
N MET A 6 -23.43 10.32 -12.66
CA MET A 6 -22.60 9.53 -11.75
C MET A 6 -22.05 10.38 -10.59
N ARG A 7 -21.60 11.60 -10.86
CA ARG A 7 -21.14 12.55 -9.82
C ARG A 7 -22.26 12.87 -8.83
N SER A 8 -23.48 13.12 -9.35
CA SER A 8 -24.67 13.37 -8.53
C SER A 8 -25.03 12.15 -7.67
N PHE A 9 -24.92 10.94 -8.22
CA PHE A 9 -25.14 9.69 -7.49
C PHE A 9 -24.10 9.50 -6.37
N VAL A 10 -22.80 9.65 -6.67
CA VAL A 10 -21.72 9.49 -5.68
C VAL A 10 -21.90 10.48 -4.52
N ARG A 11 -22.16 11.76 -4.81
CA ARG A 11 -22.37 12.78 -3.76
C ARG A 11 -23.62 12.52 -2.93
N ALA A 12 -24.70 12.13 -3.55
CA ALA A 12 -25.92 11.76 -2.81
C ALA A 12 -25.71 10.54 -1.91
N ALA A 13 -24.92 9.57 -2.35
CA ALA A 13 -24.56 8.40 -1.55
C ALA A 13 -23.66 8.74 -0.33
N GLU A 14 -22.77 9.71 -0.48
CA GLU A 14 -21.86 10.15 0.58
C GLU A 14 -22.56 11.02 1.64
N LEU A 15 -23.48 11.86 1.21
CA LEU A 15 -24.13 12.84 2.09
C LEU A 15 -25.49 12.38 2.63
N GLY A 16 -26.05 11.31 2.05
CA GLY A 16 -27.34 10.75 2.44
C GLY A 16 -28.56 11.66 2.11
N GLN A 17 -28.33 12.83 1.50
CA GLN A 17 -29.37 13.82 1.19
C GLN A 17 -29.14 14.46 -0.18
N LEU A 18 -30.20 14.49 -1.01
CA LEU A 18 -30.11 15.11 -2.35
C LEU A 18 -29.89 16.63 -2.30
N GLN A 19 -30.41 17.31 -1.27
CA GLN A 19 -30.21 18.75 -1.10
C GLN A 19 -28.73 19.06 -0.83
N HIS A 20 -28.09 18.36 0.10
CA HIS A 20 -26.66 18.58 0.42
C HIS A 20 -25.76 18.25 -0.78
N ALA A 21 -26.10 17.20 -1.55
CA ALA A 21 -25.41 16.91 -2.79
C ALA A 21 -25.55 18.02 -3.83
N ALA A 22 -26.74 18.64 -3.91
CA ALA A 22 -27.00 19.75 -4.80
C ALA A 22 -26.21 21.00 -4.43
N ASP A 23 -26.16 21.31 -3.13
CA ASP A 23 -25.41 22.46 -2.60
C ASP A 23 -23.90 22.31 -2.91
N GLU A 24 -23.31 21.13 -2.68
CA GLU A 24 -21.91 20.86 -3.02
C GLU A 24 -21.62 20.93 -4.53
N LEU A 25 -22.56 20.46 -5.35
CA LEU A 25 -22.40 20.44 -6.81
C LEU A 25 -22.76 21.78 -7.47
N GLY A 26 -23.23 22.78 -6.70
CA GLY A 26 -23.63 24.08 -7.22
C GLY A 26 -24.85 24.03 -8.16
N VAL A 27 -25.77 23.06 -7.94
CA VAL A 27 -26.96 22.86 -8.77
C VAL A 27 -28.21 22.78 -7.91
N THR A 28 -29.39 22.71 -8.52
CA THR A 28 -30.66 22.55 -7.77
C THR A 28 -30.88 21.09 -7.37
N GLN A 29 -31.57 20.83 -6.26
CA GLN A 29 -31.99 19.50 -5.84
C GLN A 29 -32.76 18.74 -6.94
N GLN A 30 -33.60 19.47 -7.69
CA GLN A 30 -34.34 18.92 -8.82
C GLN A 30 -33.42 18.44 -9.92
N ALA A 31 -32.33 19.15 -10.21
CA ALA A 31 -31.33 18.74 -11.19
C ALA A 31 -30.62 17.43 -10.75
N VAL A 32 -30.20 17.32 -9.48
CA VAL A 32 -29.62 16.12 -8.90
C VAL A 32 -30.61 14.94 -8.99
N SER A 33 -31.84 15.15 -8.56
CA SER A 33 -32.89 14.12 -8.63
C SER A 33 -33.15 13.65 -10.06
N LYS A 34 -33.20 14.57 -11.05
CA LYS A 34 -33.39 14.24 -12.46
C LYS A 34 -32.21 13.46 -13.03
N ARG A 35 -30.98 13.84 -12.69
CA ARG A 35 -29.75 13.14 -13.13
C ARG A 35 -29.72 11.70 -12.60
N ILE A 36 -30.00 11.51 -11.30
CA ILE A 36 -30.05 10.19 -10.68
C ILE A 36 -31.17 9.33 -11.30
N ALA A 37 -32.36 9.90 -11.49
CA ALA A 37 -33.46 9.16 -12.14
C ALA A 37 -33.15 8.78 -13.59
N ALA A 38 -32.38 9.58 -14.32
CA ALA A 38 -31.89 9.25 -15.66
C ALA A 38 -30.90 8.09 -15.61
N LEU A 39 -29.96 8.08 -14.65
CA LEU A 39 -29.00 7.02 -14.43
C LEU A 39 -29.69 5.70 -14.05
N GLU A 40 -30.63 5.73 -13.11
CA GLU A 40 -31.42 4.54 -12.72
C GLU A 40 -32.22 3.95 -13.90
N ARG A 41 -32.77 4.80 -14.75
CA ARG A 41 -33.50 4.38 -15.95
C ARG A 41 -32.58 3.74 -16.99
N GLU A 42 -31.38 4.29 -17.19
CA GLU A 42 -30.38 3.76 -18.10
C GLU A 42 -29.84 2.40 -17.63
N LEU A 43 -29.69 2.23 -16.31
CA LEU A 43 -29.22 0.99 -15.69
C LEU A 43 -30.36 -0.03 -15.45
N GLU A 44 -31.62 0.38 -15.63
CA GLU A 44 -32.83 -0.41 -15.37
C GLU A 44 -32.94 -0.93 -13.92
N VAL A 45 -32.27 -0.24 -12.96
CA VAL A 45 -32.29 -0.57 -11.53
C VAL A 45 -32.49 0.68 -10.68
N ARG A 46 -32.96 0.51 -9.45
CA ARG A 46 -32.98 1.56 -8.45
C ARG A 46 -31.68 1.57 -7.67
N LEU A 47 -31.05 2.73 -7.59
CA LEU A 47 -29.80 2.92 -6.82
C LEU A 47 -30.08 3.47 -5.42
N PHE A 48 -31.21 4.17 -5.24
CA PHE A 48 -31.63 4.71 -3.95
C PHE A 48 -33.04 4.29 -3.54
N THR A 49 -33.21 4.16 -2.22
CA THR A 49 -34.50 4.15 -1.54
C THR A 49 -34.69 5.49 -0.84
N ARG A 50 -35.88 6.10 -0.97
CA ARG A 50 -36.22 7.33 -0.23
C ARG A 50 -36.63 6.97 1.18
N THR A 51 -36.11 7.71 2.16
CA THR A 51 -36.44 7.60 3.58
C THR A 51 -36.93 8.94 4.12
N ALA A 52 -37.49 8.96 5.32
CA ALA A 52 -37.91 10.21 5.98
C ALA A 52 -36.73 11.14 6.26
N ARG A 53 -35.48 10.65 6.25
CA ARG A 53 -34.26 11.41 6.54
C ARG A 53 -33.41 11.72 5.31
N GLY A 54 -33.82 11.27 4.11
CA GLY A 54 -33.07 11.48 2.89
C GLY A 54 -33.10 10.28 1.94
N VAL A 55 -31.94 9.83 1.50
CA VAL A 55 -31.78 8.70 0.58
C VAL A 55 -30.78 7.68 1.13
N GLU A 56 -31.07 6.39 0.92
CA GLU A 56 -30.20 5.27 1.29
C GLU A 56 -29.95 4.42 0.05
N LEU A 57 -28.74 3.85 -0.05
CA LEU A 57 -28.38 2.96 -1.16
C LEU A 57 -29.17 1.66 -1.12
N THR A 58 -29.68 1.24 -2.26
CA THR A 58 -30.13 -0.14 -2.49
C THR A 58 -28.91 -1.09 -2.57
N LEU A 59 -29.12 -2.41 -2.65
CA LEU A 59 -28.04 -3.36 -2.92
C LEU A 59 -27.35 -3.08 -4.25
N ASP A 60 -28.12 -2.73 -5.30
CA ASP A 60 -27.58 -2.35 -6.60
C ASP A 60 -26.79 -1.03 -6.51
N GLY A 61 -27.27 -0.07 -5.72
CA GLY A 61 -26.56 1.18 -5.43
C GLY A 61 -25.22 0.94 -4.71
N GLN A 62 -25.20 0.02 -3.74
CA GLN A 62 -23.97 -0.36 -3.04
C GLN A 62 -22.97 -1.03 -3.99
N ALA A 63 -23.44 -1.92 -4.87
CA ALA A 63 -22.61 -2.58 -5.87
C ALA A 63 -22.08 -1.59 -6.92
N PHE A 64 -22.90 -0.64 -7.35
CA PHE A 64 -22.53 0.35 -8.36
C PHE A 64 -21.59 1.46 -7.84
N LEU A 65 -21.66 1.83 -6.55
CA LEU A 65 -20.93 2.95 -5.97
C LEU A 65 -19.41 2.91 -6.20
N PRO A 66 -18.68 1.80 -5.99
CA PRO A 66 -17.24 1.76 -6.23
C PRO A 66 -16.88 2.00 -7.70
N HIS A 67 -17.69 1.53 -8.64
CA HIS A 67 -17.49 1.74 -10.06
C HIS A 67 -17.76 3.19 -10.47
N ALA A 68 -18.85 3.78 -9.98
CA ALA A 68 -19.17 5.19 -10.21
C ALA A 68 -18.07 6.13 -9.66
N ARG A 69 -17.55 5.85 -8.46
CA ARG A 69 -16.41 6.58 -7.89
C ARG A 69 -15.17 6.50 -8.77
N SER A 70 -14.86 5.32 -9.30
CA SER A 70 -13.70 5.12 -10.18
C SER A 70 -13.81 5.95 -11.46
N VAL A 71 -14.99 5.98 -12.09
CA VAL A 71 -15.25 6.77 -13.30
C VAL A 71 -15.14 8.28 -13.02
N VAL A 72 -15.79 8.78 -11.96
CA VAL A 72 -15.72 10.19 -11.57
C VAL A 72 -14.28 10.61 -11.29
N ALA A 73 -13.54 9.82 -10.51
CA ALA A 73 -12.12 10.07 -10.25
C ALA A 73 -11.28 10.04 -11.54
N GLY A 74 -11.60 9.17 -12.50
CA GLY A 74 -10.95 9.13 -13.82
C GLY A 74 -11.13 10.42 -14.60
N VAL A 75 -12.33 10.96 -14.63
CA VAL A 75 -12.64 12.24 -15.28
C VAL A 75 -11.89 13.40 -14.59
N ASP A 76 -11.90 13.44 -13.26
CA ASP A 76 -11.20 14.50 -12.51
C ASP A 76 -9.67 14.44 -12.75
N ARG A 77 -9.10 13.24 -12.84
CA ARG A 77 -7.70 13.04 -13.25
C ARG A 77 -7.42 13.56 -14.65
N ALA A 78 -8.30 13.26 -15.61
CA ALA A 78 -8.14 13.73 -16.98
C ALA A 78 -8.14 15.26 -17.07
N VAL A 79 -9.05 15.92 -16.34
CA VAL A 79 -9.08 17.39 -16.27
C VAL A 79 -7.83 17.95 -15.59
N THR A 80 -7.37 17.31 -14.51
CA THR A 80 -6.18 17.76 -13.79
C THR A 80 -4.89 17.49 -14.56
N ALA A 81 -4.82 16.42 -15.33
CA ALA A 81 -3.64 16.06 -16.14
C ALA A 81 -3.26 17.09 -17.18
N VAL A 82 -4.22 17.90 -17.64
CA VAL A 82 -3.97 18.99 -18.62
C VAL A 82 -3.67 20.33 -17.96
N LYS A 83 -3.72 20.42 -16.62
CA LYS A 83 -3.35 21.63 -15.88
C LYS A 83 -1.89 21.57 -15.46
N PRO A 84 -0.98 22.38 -16.06
CA PRO A 84 0.43 22.37 -15.69
C PRO A 84 0.65 22.58 -14.19
N GLY A 85 1.41 21.67 -13.53
CA GLY A 85 1.86 21.81 -12.15
C GLY A 85 0.83 21.49 -11.05
N SER A 86 -0.41 21.11 -11.37
CA SER A 86 -1.46 20.91 -10.36
C SER A 86 -1.74 19.44 -10.00
N ARG A 87 -1.28 18.49 -10.80
CA ARG A 87 -1.52 17.07 -10.56
C ARG A 87 -0.71 16.56 -9.38
N ALA A 88 -1.37 15.93 -8.42
CA ALA A 88 -0.68 15.22 -7.35
C ALA A 88 0.04 13.97 -7.89
N LEU A 89 1.24 13.71 -7.38
CA LEU A 89 1.96 12.46 -7.60
C LEU A 89 1.30 11.35 -6.74
N ARG A 90 0.62 10.41 -7.38
CA ARG A 90 -0.10 9.33 -6.68
C ARG A 90 0.78 8.11 -6.53
N ILE A 91 1.11 7.79 -5.28
CA ILE A 91 1.97 6.64 -4.95
C ILE A 91 1.22 5.67 -4.06
N ASP A 92 1.11 4.43 -4.51
CA ASP A 92 0.52 3.35 -3.75
C ASP A 92 1.54 2.68 -2.84
N VAL A 93 1.13 2.47 -1.59
CA VAL A 93 1.89 1.78 -0.55
C VAL A 93 1.10 0.60 0.01
N LEU A 94 1.79 -0.39 0.58
CA LEU A 94 1.14 -1.55 1.20
C LEU A 94 0.22 -1.20 2.37
N GLY A 95 0.53 -0.12 3.06
CA GLY A 95 -0.28 0.43 4.13
C GLY A 95 0.27 1.77 4.59
N LEU A 96 -0.60 2.65 5.11
CA LEU A 96 -0.22 4.01 5.53
C LEU A 96 0.75 4.05 6.72
N ARG A 97 1.03 2.92 7.34
CA ARG A 97 2.00 2.77 8.44
C ARG A 97 3.21 1.90 8.07
N SER A 98 3.27 1.45 6.83
CA SER A 98 4.39 0.68 6.31
C SER A 98 5.65 1.55 6.15
N ALA A 99 6.80 0.92 6.07
CA ALA A 99 8.09 1.57 5.91
C ALA A 99 8.10 2.57 4.74
N GLN A 100 7.47 2.22 3.62
CA GLN A 100 7.39 3.07 2.43
C GLN A 100 6.63 4.37 2.71
N ALA A 101 5.49 4.26 3.40
CA ALA A 101 4.69 5.43 3.78
C ALA A 101 5.43 6.35 4.75
N VAL A 102 6.18 5.77 5.69
CA VAL A 102 7.02 6.54 6.62
C VAL A 102 8.11 7.31 5.87
N VAL A 103 8.83 6.66 4.94
CA VAL A 103 9.87 7.31 4.13
C VAL A 103 9.28 8.40 3.24
N LEU A 104 8.12 8.16 2.62
CA LEU A 104 7.41 9.18 1.83
C LEU A 104 6.99 10.38 2.68
N HIS A 105 6.52 10.15 3.91
CA HIS A 105 6.16 11.22 4.83
C HIS A 105 7.38 12.04 5.26
N ASP A 106 8.52 11.39 5.54
CA ASP A 106 9.77 12.08 5.87
C ASP A 106 10.29 12.90 4.69
N TYR A 107 10.17 12.39 3.46
CA TYR A 107 10.44 13.14 2.24
C TYR A 107 9.56 14.38 2.12
N TRP A 108 8.23 14.23 2.25
CA TRP A 108 7.28 15.32 2.14
C TRP A 108 7.51 16.42 3.20
N ARG A 109 7.88 16.04 4.42
CA ARG A 109 8.24 17.02 5.47
C ARG A 109 9.39 17.93 5.06
N SER A 110 10.33 17.42 4.26
CA SER A 110 11.49 18.19 3.76
C SER A 110 11.19 18.90 2.42
N HIS A 111 10.11 18.50 1.73
CA HIS A 111 9.70 19.01 0.41
C HIS A 111 8.17 19.24 0.38
N PRO A 112 7.65 20.16 1.21
CA PRO A 112 6.20 20.36 1.36
C PRO A 112 5.53 20.91 0.10
N GLU A 113 6.30 21.46 -0.84
CA GLU A 113 5.86 21.89 -2.17
C GLU A 113 5.49 20.72 -3.08
N THR A 114 5.94 19.51 -2.77
CA THR A 114 5.58 18.32 -3.56
C THR A 114 4.12 17.97 -3.32
N ASN A 115 3.29 18.10 -4.35
CA ASN A 115 1.90 17.66 -4.30
C ASN A 115 1.87 16.12 -4.36
N LEU A 116 1.82 15.47 -3.21
CA LEU A 116 1.91 14.02 -3.03
C LEU A 116 0.58 13.46 -2.52
N ASP A 117 0.05 12.44 -3.20
CA ASP A 117 -1.13 11.66 -2.81
C ASP A 117 -0.70 10.21 -2.54
N VAL A 118 -0.64 9.83 -1.26
CA VAL A 118 -0.27 8.48 -0.83
C VAL A 118 -1.52 7.65 -0.65
N VAL A 119 -1.67 6.62 -1.48
CA VAL A 119 -2.87 5.78 -1.53
C VAL A 119 -2.57 4.34 -1.15
N THR A 120 -3.61 3.55 -0.88
CA THR A 120 -3.52 2.11 -0.69
C THR A 120 -4.55 1.42 -1.58
N LEU A 121 -4.11 0.62 -2.53
CA LEU A 121 -5.00 -0.13 -3.42
C LEU A 121 -5.68 -1.32 -2.74
N ARG A 122 -5.24 -1.69 -1.51
CA ARG A 122 -5.72 -2.87 -0.77
C ARG A 122 -5.64 -4.18 -1.56
N VAL A 123 -4.70 -4.25 -2.51
CA VAL A 123 -4.42 -5.45 -3.30
C VAL A 123 -3.03 -5.96 -2.92
N ASN A 124 -2.93 -7.26 -2.66
CA ASN A 124 -1.64 -7.90 -2.37
C ASN A 124 -0.97 -8.45 -3.64
N ASP A 125 -1.71 -8.50 -4.75
CA ASP A 125 -1.21 -8.99 -6.03
C ASP A 125 -0.41 -7.89 -6.76
N PRO A 126 0.90 -8.09 -7.03
CA PRO A 126 1.71 -7.13 -7.76
C PRO A 126 1.24 -6.90 -9.21
N HIS A 127 0.56 -7.87 -9.85
CA HIS A 127 0.02 -7.71 -11.19
C HIS A 127 -1.15 -6.74 -11.23
N LEU A 128 -2.03 -6.77 -10.23
CA LEU A 128 -3.12 -5.80 -10.11
C LEU A 128 -2.58 -4.38 -9.85
N ALA A 129 -1.53 -4.26 -9.03
CA ALA A 129 -0.87 -2.98 -8.81
C ALA A 129 -0.17 -2.48 -10.10
N ALA A 130 0.47 -3.37 -10.86
CA ALA A 130 1.08 -3.04 -12.14
C ALA A 130 0.02 -2.60 -13.19
N ALA A 131 -1.15 -3.23 -13.21
CA ALA A 131 -2.27 -2.82 -14.07
C ALA A 131 -2.76 -1.41 -13.73
N ALA A 132 -2.86 -1.05 -12.45
CA ALA A 132 -3.22 0.31 -12.04
C ALA A 132 -2.16 1.36 -12.43
N VAL A 133 -0.87 0.99 -12.36
CA VAL A 133 0.24 1.82 -12.89
C VAL A 133 0.11 1.99 -14.41
N GLN A 134 -0.17 0.92 -15.14
CA GLN A 134 -0.32 0.94 -16.60
C GLN A 134 -1.55 1.77 -17.02
N ALA A 135 -2.64 1.68 -16.29
CA ALA A 135 -3.85 2.47 -16.54
C ALA A 135 -3.69 3.96 -16.20
N GLY A 136 -2.62 4.35 -15.49
CA GLY A 136 -2.41 5.72 -15.03
C GLY A 136 -3.30 6.09 -13.82
N ASP A 137 -3.89 5.11 -13.15
CA ASP A 137 -4.65 5.32 -11.92
C ASP A 137 -3.75 5.77 -10.77
N ILE A 138 -2.49 5.33 -10.80
CA ILE A 138 -1.41 5.73 -9.89
C ILE A 138 -0.12 5.93 -10.69
N ASP A 139 0.81 6.72 -10.17
CA ASP A 139 2.10 7.00 -10.80
C ASP A 139 3.15 5.95 -10.48
N ALA A 140 3.05 5.36 -9.29
CA ALA A 140 3.96 4.31 -8.84
C ALA A 140 3.33 3.46 -7.73
N SER A 141 3.84 2.23 -7.55
CA SER A 141 3.41 1.32 -6.49
C SER A 141 4.60 0.62 -5.87
N PHE A 142 4.65 0.59 -4.54
CA PHE A 142 5.65 -0.21 -3.81
C PHE A 142 5.17 -1.64 -3.63
N ARG A 143 5.94 -2.59 -4.17
CA ARG A 143 5.69 -4.04 -4.04
C ARG A 143 7.00 -4.82 -3.95
N ALA A 144 6.94 -6.00 -3.36
CA ALA A 144 7.92 -7.03 -3.65
C ALA A 144 7.47 -7.77 -4.93
N VAL A 145 8.39 -8.06 -5.81
CA VAL A 145 8.13 -8.75 -7.07
C VAL A 145 9.16 -9.85 -7.23
N THR A 146 8.71 -11.08 -7.23
CA THR A 146 9.59 -12.26 -7.29
C THR A 146 10.07 -12.54 -8.71
N ASP A 147 9.24 -12.25 -9.72
CA ASP A 147 9.61 -12.38 -11.14
C ASP A 147 9.24 -11.11 -11.93
N PRO A 148 10.19 -10.21 -12.16
CA PRO A 148 9.97 -9.01 -12.95
C PRO A 148 9.56 -9.26 -14.41
N ALA A 149 9.84 -10.44 -14.96
CA ALA A 149 9.50 -10.76 -16.35
C ALA A 149 7.98 -10.92 -16.57
N THR A 150 7.23 -11.13 -15.48
CA THR A 150 5.77 -11.25 -15.51
C THR A 150 5.04 -9.91 -15.55
N LEU A 151 5.74 -8.79 -15.32
CA LEU A 151 5.15 -7.46 -15.35
C LEU A 151 4.81 -7.03 -16.80
N PRO A 152 3.77 -6.17 -16.96
CA PRO A 152 3.48 -5.56 -18.26
C PRO A 152 4.69 -4.84 -18.86
N ARG A 153 4.86 -4.91 -20.19
CA ARG A 153 6.04 -4.33 -20.88
C ARG A 153 6.20 -2.83 -20.66
N ASP A 154 5.11 -2.11 -20.41
CA ASP A 154 5.10 -0.66 -20.18
C ASP A 154 5.35 -0.28 -18.72
N VAL A 155 5.42 -1.25 -17.83
CA VAL A 155 5.81 -1.07 -16.43
C VAL A 155 7.26 -1.48 -16.26
N ARG A 156 8.02 -0.67 -15.54
CA ARG A 156 9.38 -1.01 -15.09
C ARG A 156 9.42 -1.09 -13.58
N MET A 157 10.32 -1.88 -13.08
CA MET A 157 10.59 -2.02 -11.66
C MET A 157 12.00 -1.49 -11.36
N ILE A 158 12.14 -0.77 -10.27
CA ILE A 158 13.43 -0.41 -9.69
C ILE A 158 13.47 -0.88 -8.24
N HIS A 159 14.63 -1.28 -7.76
CA HIS A 159 14.83 -1.53 -6.34
C HIS A 159 14.67 -0.21 -5.59
N ALA A 160 13.81 -0.20 -4.55
CA ALA A 160 13.57 0.99 -3.74
C ALA A 160 14.44 0.96 -2.48
N PHE A 161 14.26 -0.03 -1.63
CA PHE A 161 15.07 -0.27 -0.43
C PHE A 161 14.77 -1.65 0.16
N ASP A 162 15.65 -2.10 1.04
CA ASP A 162 15.45 -3.30 1.84
C ASP A 162 15.02 -2.91 3.25
N SER A 163 13.91 -3.46 3.73
CA SER A 163 13.37 -3.18 5.07
C SER A 163 13.91 -4.19 6.07
N PRO A 164 14.78 -3.80 7.02
CA PRO A 164 15.24 -4.71 8.07
C PRO A 164 14.07 -5.25 8.88
N LEU A 165 14.15 -6.52 9.28
CA LEU A 165 13.16 -7.15 10.14
C LEU A 165 13.60 -7.10 11.61
N GLU A 166 12.60 -6.95 12.47
CA GLU A 166 12.70 -7.06 13.92
C GLU A 166 11.74 -8.12 14.41
N LEU A 167 12.10 -8.78 15.50
CA LEU A 167 11.18 -9.64 16.23
C LEU A 167 10.29 -8.77 17.12
N LEU A 168 8.98 -8.94 17.02
CA LEU A 168 8.00 -8.31 17.90
C LEU A 168 7.45 -9.35 18.87
N VAL A 169 7.49 -9.05 20.17
CA VAL A 169 7.06 -9.94 21.24
C VAL A 169 6.34 -9.19 22.35
N GLY A 170 5.53 -9.89 23.10
CA GLY A 170 4.91 -9.36 24.32
C GLY A 170 5.87 -9.29 25.51
N PRO A 171 5.48 -8.58 26.60
CA PRO A 171 6.34 -8.37 27.78
C PRO A 171 6.67 -9.67 28.53
N ARG A 172 5.82 -10.69 28.44
CA ARG A 172 6.00 -12.00 29.11
C ARG A 172 6.90 -12.96 28.33
N HIS A 173 7.26 -12.60 27.08
CA HIS A 173 8.08 -13.47 26.24
C HIS A 173 9.52 -13.56 26.79
N PRO A 174 10.17 -14.75 26.81
CA PRO A 174 11.53 -14.92 27.36
C PRO A 174 12.59 -14.03 26.72
N LEU A 175 12.36 -13.54 25.50
CA LEU A 175 13.26 -12.65 24.78
C LEU A 175 12.92 -11.15 24.97
N ALA A 176 11.90 -10.78 25.73
CA ALA A 176 11.45 -9.39 25.87
C ALA A 176 12.56 -8.42 26.35
N SER A 177 13.53 -8.92 27.11
CA SER A 177 14.68 -8.13 27.59
C SER A 177 15.90 -8.14 26.65
N ALA A 178 15.84 -8.88 25.54
CA ALA A 178 16.95 -8.95 24.60
C ALA A 178 17.11 -7.63 23.84
N ARG A 179 18.35 -7.15 23.70
CA ARG A 179 18.65 -5.93 22.92
C ARG A 179 18.78 -6.22 21.44
N THR A 180 19.30 -7.38 21.08
CA THR A 180 19.44 -7.87 19.72
C THR A 180 19.32 -9.38 19.70
N LEU A 181 19.03 -9.96 18.54
CA LEU A 181 18.98 -11.39 18.31
C LEU A 181 19.77 -11.76 17.05
N THR A 182 20.26 -13.00 17.01
CA THR A 182 20.77 -13.61 15.77
C THR A 182 19.76 -14.62 15.24
N PRO A 183 19.70 -14.89 13.92
CA PRO A 183 18.74 -15.81 13.34
C PRO A 183 18.70 -17.21 13.98
N PRO A 184 19.81 -17.82 14.42
CA PRO A 184 19.78 -19.12 15.11
C PRO A 184 18.94 -19.12 16.40
N ARG A 185 18.78 -17.98 17.06
CA ARG A 185 17.95 -17.89 18.28
C ARG A 185 16.45 -17.94 17.96
N LEU A 186 16.04 -17.70 16.72
CA LEU A 186 14.66 -17.75 16.27
C LEU A 186 14.14 -19.17 16.03
N ARG A 187 15.02 -20.18 15.86
CA ARG A 187 14.67 -21.57 15.48
C ARG A 187 13.63 -22.24 16.38
N LYS A 188 13.66 -21.92 17.66
CA LYS A 188 12.77 -22.52 18.67
C LYS A 188 11.48 -21.71 18.90
N LEU A 189 11.34 -20.57 18.24
CA LEU A 189 10.20 -19.70 18.41
C LEU A 189 9.06 -20.10 17.50
N ARG A 190 7.84 -19.86 17.95
CA ARG A 190 6.65 -19.84 17.12
C ARG A 190 6.51 -18.44 16.52
N ILE A 191 6.92 -18.28 15.29
CA ILE A 191 6.78 -17.02 14.56
C ILE A 191 5.43 -17.04 13.85
N TRP A 192 4.45 -16.32 14.39
CA TRP A 192 3.11 -16.29 13.86
C TRP A 192 2.94 -15.13 12.87
N VAL A 193 2.57 -15.47 11.64
CA VAL A 193 2.34 -14.54 10.53
C VAL A 193 1.02 -14.89 9.86
N PRO A 194 -0.13 -14.50 10.44
CA PRO A 194 -1.43 -14.87 9.89
C PRO A 194 -1.71 -14.19 8.56
N GLY A 195 -2.50 -14.87 7.71
CA GLY A 195 -2.96 -14.31 6.44
C GLY A 195 -1.96 -14.39 5.29
N ILE A 196 -0.93 -15.23 5.40
CA ILE A 196 -0.08 -15.56 4.25
C ILE A 196 -0.93 -16.29 3.21
N VAL A 197 -1.06 -15.69 2.03
CA VAL A 197 -1.78 -16.30 0.90
C VAL A 197 -0.83 -17.24 0.16
N PRO A 198 -1.19 -18.52 -0.06
CA PRO A 198 -0.36 -19.45 -0.80
C PRO A 198 0.01 -18.92 -2.20
N ARG A 199 1.25 -19.11 -2.60
CA ARG A 199 1.82 -18.63 -3.87
C ARG A 199 1.92 -17.11 -4.01
N SER A 200 1.75 -16.35 -2.94
CA SER A 200 2.09 -14.92 -2.90
C SER A 200 3.60 -14.73 -2.72
N GLU A 201 4.08 -13.54 -3.03
CA GLU A 201 5.47 -13.16 -2.75
C GLU A 201 5.80 -13.23 -1.25
N TRP A 202 4.79 -13.04 -0.39
CA TRP A 202 4.91 -13.20 1.06
C TRP A 202 5.15 -14.65 1.44
N ALA A 203 4.39 -15.59 0.84
CA ALA A 203 4.61 -17.02 1.06
C ALA A 203 6.03 -17.41 0.65
N GLU A 204 6.47 -17.01 -0.54
CA GLU A 204 7.80 -17.29 -1.03
C GLU A 204 8.92 -16.69 -0.15
N PHE A 205 8.73 -15.45 0.32
CA PHE A 205 9.65 -14.80 1.25
C PHE A 205 9.82 -15.62 2.53
N TYR A 206 8.71 -15.98 3.17
CA TYR A 206 8.74 -16.72 4.44
C TYR A 206 9.21 -18.15 4.26
N ASP A 207 8.93 -18.81 3.14
CA ASP A 207 9.42 -20.14 2.82
C ASP A 207 10.96 -20.13 2.66
N GLN A 208 11.51 -19.16 1.93
CA GLN A 208 12.95 -19.00 1.78
C GLN A 208 13.61 -18.63 3.12
N LEU A 209 13.01 -17.74 3.90
CA LEU A 209 13.48 -17.36 5.23
C LEU A 209 13.51 -18.57 6.18
N ALA A 210 12.41 -19.33 6.22
CA ALA A 210 12.29 -20.54 7.03
C ALA A 210 13.35 -21.56 6.65
N THR A 211 13.55 -21.80 5.35
CA THR A 211 14.57 -22.74 4.83
C THR A 211 15.98 -22.28 5.18
N ALA A 212 16.31 -21.00 4.99
CA ALA A 212 17.66 -20.48 5.20
C ALA A 212 18.10 -20.54 6.67
N PHE A 213 17.19 -20.41 7.61
CA PHE A 213 17.51 -20.30 9.03
C PHE A 213 16.86 -21.37 9.92
N ASP A 214 16.20 -22.36 9.32
CA ASP A 214 15.50 -23.45 10.03
C ASP A 214 14.45 -22.91 11.00
N LEU A 215 13.58 -21.98 10.51
CA LEU A 215 12.57 -21.32 11.33
C LEU A 215 11.21 -22.00 11.21
N ARG A 216 10.40 -21.86 12.25
CA ARG A 216 9.00 -22.31 12.28
C ARG A 216 8.07 -21.13 12.07
N ILE A 217 7.63 -20.93 10.82
CA ILE A 217 6.63 -19.92 10.47
C ILE A 217 5.25 -20.55 10.59
N ASP A 218 4.44 -19.97 11.48
CA ASP A 218 3.04 -20.36 11.64
C ASP A 218 2.16 -19.37 10.87
N ALA A 219 1.69 -19.80 9.71
CA ALA A 219 0.78 -19.03 8.84
C ALA A 219 -0.71 -19.31 9.14
N THR A 220 -1.02 -19.99 10.25
CA THR A 220 -2.38 -20.42 10.56
C THR A 220 -3.27 -19.21 10.88
N GLY A 221 -4.47 -19.24 10.32
CA GLY A 221 -5.52 -18.25 10.56
C GLY A 221 -5.57 -17.14 9.52
N PRO A 222 -6.76 -16.52 9.36
CA PRO A 222 -6.95 -15.37 8.48
C PRO A 222 -6.31 -14.12 9.09
N ASN A 223 -6.03 -13.15 8.26
CA ASN A 223 -5.59 -11.83 8.69
C ASN A 223 -6.78 -11.00 9.19
N PHE A 224 -6.95 -10.91 10.49
CA PHE A 224 -7.95 -10.04 11.12
C PHE A 224 -7.47 -8.60 11.34
N GLY A 225 -6.31 -8.25 10.80
CA GLY A 225 -5.69 -6.95 11.02
C GLY A 225 -4.61 -6.97 12.11
N ASN A 226 -3.96 -5.83 12.25
CA ASN A 226 -2.83 -5.70 13.17
C ASN A 226 -3.28 -5.76 14.64
N GLU A 227 -4.48 -5.28 14.96
CA GLU A 227 -4.99 -5.22 16.32
C GLU A 227 -5.02 -6.60 16.97
N VAL A 228 -5.63 -7.59 16.30
CA VAL A 228 -5.74 -8.97 16.82
C VAL A 228 -4.36 -9.62 16.97
N LEU A 229 -3.44 -9.35 16.07
CA LEU A 229 -2.06 -9.83 16.17
C LEU A 229 -1.36 -9.24 17.39
N LEU A 230 -1.51 -7.94 17.62
CA LEU A 230 -0.88 -7.23 18.74
C LEU A 230 -1.47 -7.64 20.09
N ASP A 231 -2.80 -7.86 20.15
CA ASP A 231 -3.48 -8.42 21.34
C ASP A 231 -2.90 -9.80 21.70
N ALA A 232 -2.82 -10.69 20.71
CA ALA A 232 -2.28 -12.04 20.91
C ALA A 232 -0.82 -12.03 21.38
N LEU A 233 0.00 -11.10 20.89
CA LEU A 233 1.39 -10.93 21.34
C LEU A 233 1.46 -10.41 22.77
N ALA A 234 0.64 -9.41 23.11
CA ALA A 234 0.61 -8.82 24.45
C ALA A 234 0.25 -9.87 25.52
N ASP A 235 -0.63 -10.79 25.20
CA ASP A 235 -1.13 -11.82 26.10
C ASP A 235 -0.31 -13.12 26.11
N SER A 236 0.64 -13.28 25.18
CA SER A 236 1.40 -14.52 25.03
C SER A 236 2.80 -14.44 25.64
N ALA A 237 3.29 -15.59 26.10
CA ALA A 237 4.68 -15.79 26.49
C ALA A 237 5.52 -16.52 25.44
N ASP A 238 4.90 -17.08 24.38
CA ASP A 238 5.55 -17.99 23.42
C ASP A 238 5.33 -17.59 21.95
N VAL A 239 4.43 -16.65 21.67
CA VAL A 239 4.17 -16.16 20.32
C VAL A 239 5.03 -14.94 20.01
N ALA A 240 5.63 -14.93 18.85
CA ALA A 240 6.36 -13.81 18.29
C ALA A 240 5.92 -13.55 16.84
N THR A 241 6.19 -12.37 16.30
CA THR A 241 6.02 -12.09 14.87
C THR A 241 7.21 -11.28 14.33
N LEU A 242 7.31 -11.18 13.02
CA LEU A 242 8.31 -10.36 12.34
C LEU A 242 7.66 -9.08 11.82
N VAL A 243 8.30 -7.94 12.05
CA VAL A 243 7.84 -6.63 11.60
C VAL A 243 8.99 -5.88 10.93
N GLY A 244 8.70 -5.00 9.97
CA GLY A 244 9.71 -4.12 9.40
C GLY A 244 10.18 -3.08 10.41
N SER A 245 11.47 -2.79 10.47
CA SER A 245 12.07 -1.88 11.46
C SER A 245 11.51 -0.46 11.39
N ARG A 246 11.05 -0.03 10.21
CA ARG A 246 10.44 1.29 9.98
C ARG A 246 8.92 1.28 10.04
N ASP A 247 8.28 0.12 10.14
CA ASP A 247 6.82 0.04 10.22
C ASP A 247 6.33 0.66 11.52
N ARG A 248 5.27 1.45 11.42
CA ARG A 248 4.68 2.21 12.53
C ARG A 248 3.38 1.56 13.00
N TYR A 249 3.48 0.48 13.75
CA TYR A 249 2.31 -0.08 14.43
C TYR A 249 1.90 0.80 15.61
N LEU A 250 0.60 0.92 15.85
CA LEU A 250 0.07 1.52 17.07
C LEU A 250 -0.54 0.42 17.94
N TRP A 251 -0.20 0.46 19.21
CA TRP A 251 -0.80 -0.39 20.23
C TRP A 251 -0.98 0.40 21.52
N PRO A 252 -1.92 -0.01 22.39
CA PRO A 252 -2.08 0.56 23.72
C PRO A 252 -0.77 0.46 24.52
N THR A 253 -0.44 1.49 25.27
CA THR A 253 0.82 1.54 26.05
C THR A 253 0.95 0.41 27.08
N ASN A 254 -0.18 -0.10 27.57
CA ASN A 254 -0.20 -1.23 28.50
C ASN A 254 0.17 -2.59 27.88
N TYR A 255 0.22 -2.70 26.53
CA TYR A 255 0.70 -3.92 25.85
C TYR A 255 2.19 -4.14 26.04
N ASP A 256 2.94 -3.07 26.21
CA ASP A 256 4.38 -3.10 26.49
C ASP A 256 5.18 -4.00 25.53
N LEU A 257 4.80 -4.00 24.24
CA LEU A 257 5.43 -4.83 23.24
C LEU A 257 6.89 -4.41 23.00
N ARG A 258 7.74 -5.38 22.70
CA ARG A 258 9.17 -5.20 22.50
C ARG A 258 9.55 -5.51 21.05
N ARG A 259 10.24 -4.59 20.41
CA ARG A 259 10.85 -4.76 19.10
C ARG A 259 12.34 -5.05 19.29
N ILE A 260 12.78 -6.16 18.74
CA ILE A 260 14.14 -6.66 18.97
C ILE A 260 14.83 -6.81 17.60
N PRO A 261 15.86 -6.00 17.30
CA PRO A 261 16.60 -6.08 16.05
C PRO A 261 17.24 -7.45 15.84
N ILE A 262 17.13 -7.95 14.61
CA ILE A 262 17.78 -9.21 14.19
C ILE A 262 19.06 -8.85 13.43
N VAL A 263 20.19 -9.36 13.91
CA VAL A 263 21.53 -9.01 13.41
C VAL A 263 22.36 -10.26 13.15
N ASN A 264 23.39 -10.13 12.31
CA ASN A 264 24.39 -11.17 12.01
C ASN A 264 23.79 -12.51 11.51
N PRO A 265 23.18 -12.53 10.32
CA PRO A 265 22.91 -11.41 9.43
C PRO A 265 21.65 -10.63 9.80
N THR A 266 21.56 -9.38 9.36
CA THR A 266 20.29 -8.65 9.34
C THR A 266 19.38 -9.31 8.31
N LEU A 267 18.17 -9.68 8.74
CA LEU A 267 17.14 -10.18 7.83
C LEU A 267 16.39 -9.01 7.23
N ALA A 268 16.11 -9.01 5.93
CA ALA A 268 15.40 -7.90 5.33
C ALA A 268 14.39 -8.32 4.27
N TYR A 269 13.31 -7.54 4.18
CA TYR A 269 12.29 -7.67 3.15
C TYR A 269 12.57 -6.66 2.03
N PRO A 270 12.84 -7.11 0.79
CA PRO A 270 13.15 -6.22 -0.32
C PRO A 270 11.89 -5.58 -0.88
N LEU A 271 11.96 -4.29 -1.16
CA LEU A 271 10.89 -3.53 -1.75
C LEU A 271 11.34 -2.87 -3.04
N SER A 272 10.50 -2.97 -4.04
CA SER A 272 10.68 -2.36 -5.34
C SER A 272 9.60 -1.32 -5.59
N LEU A 273 9.91 -0.35 -6.42
CA LEU A 273 8.98 0.64 -6.95
C LEU A 273 8.66 0.28 -8.39
N MET A 274 7.41 -0.05 -8.65
CA MET A 274 6.86 -0.21 -9.99
C MET A 274 6.36 1.12 -10.51
N LEU A 275 6.71 1.47 -11.73
CA LEU A 275 6.35 2.74 -12.36
C LEU A 275 6.25 2.56 -13.89
N PRO A 276 5.53 3.43 -14.61
CA PRO A 276 5.49 3.41 -16.07
C PRO A 276 6.89 3.66 -16.62
N ARG A 277 7.20 3.08 -17.79
CA ARG A 277 8.48 3.38 -18.47
C ARG A 277 8.64 4.85 -18.80
N THR A 278 7.53 5.52 -19.12
CA THR A 278 7.47 6.96 -19.38
C THR A 278 6.44 7.58 -18.44
N ASN A 279 6.90 8.39 -17.50
CA ASN A 279 6.01 9.19 -16.66
C ASN A 279 6.60 10.60 -16.59
N PRO A 280 5.89 11.61 -17.12
CA PRO A 280 6.38 12.98 -17.17
C PRO A 280 6.24 13.72 -15.83
N HIS A 281 5.74 13.10 -14.77
CA HIS A 281 5.53 13.77 -13.50
C HIS A 281 6.88 14.17 -12.86
N PRO A 282 7.15 15.47 -12.65
CA PRO A 282 8.48 15.93 -12.21
C PRO A 282 8.87 15.42 -10.82
N GLY A 283 7.88 15.23 -9.92
CA GLY A 283 8.11 14.74 -8.57
C GLY A 283 8.53 13.27 -8.49
N LEU A 284 8.26 12.45 -9.54
CA LEU A 284 8.57 11.02 -9.50
C LEU A 284 10.08 10.76 -9.41
N GLN A 285 10.89 11.49 -10.19
CA GLN A 285 12.34 11.34 -10.15
C GLN A 285 12.94 11.76 -8.80
N ALA A 286 12.39 12.79 -8.18
CA ALA A 286 12.82 13.23 -6.84
C ALA A 286 12.54 12.14 -5.78
N ILE A 287 11.38 11.48 -5.83
CA ILE A 287 11.06 10.34 -4.97
C ILE A 287 12.03 9.17 -5.21
N ILE A 288 12.30 8.82 -6.46
CA ILE A 288 13.27 7.76 -6.81
C ILE A 288 14.64 8.06 -6.19
N ASN A 289 15.13 9.30 -6.37
CA ASN A 289 16.42 9.73 -5.84
C ASN A 289 16.45 9.70 -4.30
N HIS A 290 15.34 10.09 -3.66
CA HIS A 290 15.22 10.03 -2.20
C HIS A 290 15.34 8.58 -1.70
N PHE A 291 14.63 7.63 -2.30
CA PHE A 291 14.75 6.22 -1.91
C PHE A 291 16.15 5.66 -2.19
N ALA A 292 16.77 6.06 -3.30
CA ALA A 292 18.14 5.67 -3.61
C ALA A 292 19.18 6.24 -2.65
N SER A 293 18.88 7.35 -1.94
CA SER A 293 19.75 7.95 -0.93
C SER A 293 19.66 7.31 0.45
N LEU A 294 18.72 6.38 0.65
CA LEU A 294 18.60 5.65 1.92
C LEU A 294 19.86 4.83 2.16
N THR A 295 20.30 4.80 3.42
CA THR A 295 21.48 4.00 3.82
C THR A 295 21.25 2.52 3.45
N PRO A 296 22.11 1.93 2.62
CA PRO A 296 21.99 0.52 2.26
C PRO A 296 22.27 -0.36 3.48
N LEU A 297 21.71 -1.56 3.45
CA LEU A 297 22.04 -2.59 4.45
C LEU A 297 23.49 -3.08 4.26
N PRO A 298 24.08 -3.66 5.33
CA PRO A 298 25.37 -4.34 5.20
C PRO A 298 25.31 -5.43 4.12
N GLU A 299 26.42 -5.68 3.41
CA GLU A 299 26.51 -6.72 2.40
C GLU A 299 26.20 -8.14 2.96
N THR A 300 26.39 -8.31 4.26
CA THR A 300 26.07 -9.55 4.98
C THR A 300 24.57 -9.70 5.29
N ALA A 301 23.72 -8.74 4.95
CA ALA A 301 22.29 -8.86 5.15
C ALA A 301 21.72 -10.00 4.29
N TRP A 302 20.80 -10.76 4.89
CA TRP A 302 20.08 -11.78 4.16
C TRP A 302 18.88 -11.21 3.42
N LEU A 303 18.78 -11.56 2.16
CA LEU A 303 17.67 -11.29 1.26
C LEU A 303 17.24 -12.58 0.58
N PRO A 304 15.98 -12.72 0.16
CA PRO A 304 15.54 -13.88 -0.62
C PRO A 304 16.25 -13.91 -1.99
N SER A 305 16.38 -15.08 -2.55
CA SER A 305 17.15 -15.33 -3.79
C SER A 305 16.67 -14.51 -4.98
N TRP A 306 15.36 -14.24 -5.07
CA TRP A 306 14.77 -13.43 -6.13
C TRP A 306 15.12 -11.93 -6.04
N ALA A 307 15.59 -11.46 -4.89
CA ALA A 307 16.03 -10.07 -4.69
C ALA A 307 17.52 -9.86 -4.98
N THR A 308 18.30 -10.94 -5.07
CA THR A 308 19.77 -10.88 -5.24
C THR A 308 20.23 -10.80 -6.70
N THR A 309 19.30 -10.73 -7.67
CA THR A 309 19.65 -10.49 -9.09
C THR A 309 20.47 -9.19 -9.21
N PRO A 310 21.56 -9.17 -10.00
CA PRO A 310 22.59 -8.14 -9.88
C PRO A 310 22.03 -6.73 -9.95
N ARG A 311 22.26 -5.96 -8.90
CA ARG A 311 21.97 -4.53 -8.79
C ARG A 311 22.76 -3.81 -9.88
N ARG A 312 22.20 -3.68 -11.10
CA ARG A 312 22.78 -2.81 -12.12
C ARG A 312 22.74 -1.38 -11.58
N SER A 313 23.89 -0.91 -11.12
CA SER A 313 24.18 0.48 -10.84
C SER A 313 23.72 1.33 -12.03
N ALA A 314 22.61 2.03 -11.85
CA ALA A 314 22.17 3.08 -12.77
C ALA A 314 22.88 4.38 -12.37
N ALA A 315 24.18 4.44 -12.54
CA ALA A 315 24.88 5.72 -12.65
C ALA A 315 24.91 6.09 -14.13
N PRO A 316 24.39 7.24 -14.54
CA PRO A 316 24.64 7.76 -15.89
C PRO A 316 26.14 8.09 -15.96
N ARG A 317 26.84 7.46 -16.91
CA ARG A 317 28.16 7.96 -17.31
C ARG A 317 27.94 9.29 -18.00
N GLU A 318 28.44 10.36 -17.42
CA GLU A 318 28.63 11.61 -18.15
C GLU A 318 29.45 11.35 -19.42
N PRO A 319 29.04 11.88 -20.58
CA PRO A 319 29.89 11.83 -21.75
C PRO A 319 31.10 12.73 -21.51
N ALA A 320 32.28 12.14 -21.59
CA ALA A 320 33.54 12.87 -21.60
C ALA A 320 33.55 13.89 -22.75
N SER A 321 33.59 15.15 -22.38
CA SER A 321 33.85 16.25 -23.34
C SER A 321 35.22 16.06 -23.99
N LYS A 322 35.24 16.01 -25.30
CA LYS A 322 36.38 16.36 -26.10
C LYS A 322 36.11 17.69 -26.78
#